data_15985c22c03464e37dc9a7d981b961d4
#
_entry.id   15985c22c03464e37dc9a7d981b961d4
#
_cell.length_a   1.000
_cell.length_b   1.000
_cell.length_c   1.000
_cell.angle_alpha   90.00
_cell.angle_beta   90.00
_cell.angle_gamma   90.00
#
_symmetry.space_group_name_H-M   'P 1'
#
loop_
_entity.id
_entity.type
_entity.pdbx_description
1 polymer ?
#
loop_
_entity_poly.entity_id
_entity_poly.type
_entity_poly.pdbx_seq_one_letter_code
_entity_poly.pdbx_strand_id
1 'polypeptide(L)'
;MVQQPTIKISDDYLDRIQELIERVRDSQLEIGDILIELIDLHNDREGVLKYIAGYLNYSYEMLQEYENAARRWTTDKRQEYPMMDWSFYRNADPYDPRDVELLNQAVDEGWNVTTFKEHKYPAITQPYALVGKALGVLYKVEIQDARLKENLDNICTRLENLKHSLREIESPSF
;
A
#
# COMPACT_ATOMS: atom_id res chain seq x y z
N MET A 1 -26.08 -20.78 -15.30
CA MET A 1 -26.02 -20.00 -14.05
C MET A 1 -25.12 -20.75 -13.08
N VAL A 2 -23.90 -20.28 -12.87
CA VAL A 2 -23.01 -20.83 -11.85
C VAL A 2 -23.49 -20.25 -10.53
N GLN A 3 -24.01 -21.10 -9.64
CA GLN A 3 -24.32 -20.69 -8.26
C GLN A 3 -23.00 -20.31 -7.57
N GLN A 4 -22.84 -19.04 -7.22
CA GLN A 4 -21.73 -18.64 -6.36
C GLN A 4 -21.87 -19.37 -5.01
N PRO A 5 -20.81 -19.97 -4.48
CA PRO A 5 -20.87 -20.61 -3.17
C PRO A 5 -21.25 -19.56 -2.13
N THR A 6 -22.29 -19.81 -1.35
CA THR A 6 -22.70 -18.94 -0.26
C THR A 6 -21.70 -19.12 0.89
N ILE A 7 -20.80 -18.14 1.07
CA ILE A 7 -19.86 -18.12 2.18
C ILE A 7 -20.66 -17.96 3.48
N LYS A 8 -20.46 -18.88 4.43
CA LYS A 8 -21.02 -18.79 5.79
C LYS A 8 -19.86 -18.66 6.77
N ILE A 9 -19.66 -17.44 7.27
CA ILE A 9 -18.69 -17.15 8.33
C ILE A 9 -19.47 -17.18 9.66
N SER A 10 -18.88 -17.80 10.70
CA SER A 10 -19.51 -17.83 12.03
C SER A 10 -19.49 -16.42 12.68
N ASP A 11 -20.51 -16.13 13.48
CA ASP A 11 -20.64 -14.86 14.20
C ASP A 11 -19.43 -14.61 15.12
N ASP A 12 -18.86 -15.64 15.73
CA ASP A 12 -17.68 -15.55 16.59
C ASP A 12 -16.46 -14.91 15.89
N TYR A 13 -16.21 -15.26 14.62
CA TYR A 13 -15.14 -14.60 13.84
C TYR A 13 -15.47 -13.16 13.52
N LEU A 14 -16.72 -12.86 13.21
CA LEU A 14 -17.16 -11.51 12.89
C LEU A 14 -17.07 -10.60 14.12
N ASP A 15 -17.51 -11.07 15.28
CA ASP A 15 -17.42 -10.35 16.55
C ASP A 15 -15.95 -10.08 16.92
N ARG A 16 -15.08 -11.08 16.78
CA ARG A 16 -13.65 -10.93 17.04
C ARG A 16 -12.97 -9.93 16.10
N ILE A 17 -13.32 -9.93 14.82
CA ILE A 17 -12.83 -8.93 13.87
C ILE A 17 -13.34 -7.53 14.23
N GLN A 18 -14.61 -7.40 14.63
CA GLN A 18 -15.19 -6.15 15.04
C GLN A 18 -14.46 -5.57 16.27
N GLU A 19 -14.24 -6.37 17.31
CA GLU A 19 -13.48 -5.97 18.49
C GLU A 19 -12.06 -5.48 18.14
N LEU A 20 -11.39 -6.17 17.22
CA LEU A 20 -10.04 -5.81 16.77
C LEU A 20 -10.02 -4.54 15.94
N ILE A 21 -11.03 -4.28 15.12
CA ILE A 21 -11.20 -3.02 14.38
C ILE A 21 -11.35 -1.85 15.36
N GLU A 22 -12.10 -2.04 16.45
CA GLU A 22 -12.34 -1.01 17.46
C GLU A 22 -11.10 -0.70 18.33
N ARG A 23 -10.21 -1.66 18.55
CA ARG A 23 -8.97 -1.51 19.32
C ARG A 23 -7.81 -0.81 18.58
N VAL A 24 -8.04 -0.28 17.48
CA VAL A 24 -7.31 0.67 16.61
C VAL A 24 -5.77 0.60 16.46
N ARG A 25 -4.93 -0.08 17.21
CA ARG A 25 -3.47 0.06 17.02
C ARG A 25 -2.66 -1.20 16.78
N ASP A 26 -2.91 -2.23 17.51
CA ASP A 26 -2.07 -3.44 17.48
C ASP A 26 -2.75 -4.61 16.76
N SER A 27 -3.95 -4.35 16.23
CA SER A 27 -4.88 -5.39 15.79
C SER A 27 -4.86 -5.68 14.28
N GLN A 28 -4.20 -4.85 13.46
CA GLN A 28 -4.27 -5.01 11.99
C GLN A 28 -3.65 -6.33 11.51
N LEU A 29 -2.56 -6.76 12.13
CA LEU A 29 -1.94 -8.05 11.81
C LEU A 29 -2.77 -9.22 12.33
N GLU A 30 -3.41 -9.07 13.50
CA GLU A 30 -4.33 -10.10 14.03
C GLU A 30 -5.60 -10.22 13.18
N ILE A 31 -6.14 -9.10 12.70
CA ILE A 31 -7.22 -9.13 11.70
C ILE A 31 -6.76 -9.86 10.45
N GLY A 32 -5.55 -9.57 9.97
CA GLY A 32 -4.96 -10.24 8.82
C GLY A 32 -4.83 -11.74 9.01
N ASP A 33 -4.42 -12.20 10.19
CA ASP A 33 -4.32 -13.64 10.53
C ASP A 33 -5.69 -14.33 10.49
N ILE A 34 -6.73 -13.69 11.06
CA ILE A 34 -8.10 -14.21 11.00
C ILE A 34 -8.60 -14.27 9.55
N LEU A 35 -8.31 -13.25 8.75
CA LEU A 35 -8.66 -13.26 7.34
C LEU A 35 -7.99 -14.41 6.59
N ILE A 36 -6.72 -14.72 6.88
CA ILE A 36 -5.99 -15.86 6.30
C ILE A 36 -6.66 -17.17 6.69
N GLU A 37 -6.99 -17.37 7.98
CA GLU A 37 -7.69 -18.58 8.46
C GLU A 37 -9.03 -18.78 7.71
N LEU A 38 -9.82 -17.72 7.56
CA LEU A 38 -11.10 -17.76 6.86
C LEU A 38 -10.94 -18.03 5.35
N ILE A 39 -9.94 -17.43 4.71
CA ILE A 39 -9.63 -17.65 3.29
C ILE A 39 -9.23 -19.10 3.06
N ASP A 40 -8.36 -19.64 3.91
CA ASP A 40 -7.90 -21.02 3.81
C ASP A 40 -9.05 -22.02 4.07
N LEU A 41 -9.95 -21.73 5.02
CA LEU A 41 -11.12 -22.53 5.31
C LEU A 41 -12.11 -22.59 4.14
N HIS A 42 -12.32 -21.47 3.46
CA HIS A 42 -13.30 -21.36 2.36
C HIS A 42 -12.69 -21.53 0.98
N ASN A 43 -11.37 -21.49 0.85
CA ASN A 43 -10.62 -21.51 -0.41
C ASN A 43 -11.13 -20.47 -1.43
N ASP A 44 -11.61 -19.33 -0.93
CA ASP A 44 -12.16 -18.22 -1.72
C ASP A 44 -11.77 -16.87 -1.12
N ARG A 45 -10.61 -16.35 -1.51
CA ARG A 45 -10.08 -15.08 -1.00
C ARG A 45 -11.01 -13.90 -1.28
N GLU A 46 -11.47 -13.79 -2.51
CA GLU A 46 -12.28 -12.64 -2.94
C GLU A 46 -13.66 -12.65 -2.27
N GLY A 47 -14.30 -13.81 -2.21
CA GLY A 47 -15.60 -13.97 -1.58
C GLY A 47 -15.56 -13.67 -0.08
N VAL A 48 -14.55 -14.18 0.65
CA VAL A 48 -14.37 -13.91 2.09
C VAL A 48 -14.18 -12.42 2.33
N LEU A 49 -13.25 -11.77 1.62
CA LEU A 49 -12.98 -10.35 1.82
C LEU A 49 -14.18 -9.47 1.48
N LYS A 50 -14.91 -9.75 0.39
CA LYS A 50 -16.13 -9.01 0.02
C LYS A 50 -17.24 -9.21 1.04
N TYR A 51 -17.42 -10.44 1.54
CA TYR A 51 -18.43 -10.72 2.54
C TYR A 51 -18.18 -9.92 3.83
N ILE A 52 -16.94 -9.96 4.35
CA ILE A 52 -16.58 -9.24 5.58
C ILE A 52 -16.67 -7.74 5.38
N ALA A 53 -16.17 -7.21 4.25
CA ALA A 53 -16.28 -5.79 3.93
C ALA A 53 -17.74 -5.31 3.94
N GLY A 54 -18.63 -6.07 3.32
CA GLY A 54 -20.06 -5.74 3.30
C GLY A 54 -20.74 -5.88 4.67
N TYR A 55 -20.43 -6.95 5.42
CA TYR A 55 -21.06 -7.20 6.73
C TYR A 55 -20.66 -6.16 7.78
N LEU A 56 -19.36 -5.81 7.84
CA LEU A 56 -18.82 -4.84 8.80
C LEU A 56 -18.86 -3.39 8.30
N ASN A 57 -19.35 -3.14 7.08
CA ASN A 57 -19.26 -1.84 6.41
C ASN A 57 -17.84 -1.26 6.45
N TYR A 58 -16.86 -2.11 6.11
CA TYR A 58 -15.42 -1.79 6.15
C TYR A 58 -14.81 -1.77 4.76
N SER A 59 -13.66 -1.08 4.58
CA SER A 59 -12.99 -1.01 3.27
C SER A 59 -12.43 -2.37 2.86
N TYR A 60 -12.80 -2.83 1.68
CA TYR A 60 -12.26 -4.04 1.06
C TYR A 60 -10.74 -3.93 0.86
N GLU A 61 -10.25 -2.77 0.42
CA GLU A 61 -8.83 -2.51 0.20
C GLU A 61 -8.03 -2.58 1.51
N MET A 62 -8.61 -2.07 2.61
CA MET A 62 -7.96 -2.16 3.93
C MET A 62 -7.86 -3.61 4.41
N LEU A 63 -8.91 -4.42 4.23
CA LEU A 63 -8.88 -5.84 4.56
C LEU A 63 -7.84 -6.59 3.72
N GLN A 64 -7.72 -6.26 2.43
CA GLN A 64 -6.65 -6.81 1.58
C GLN A 64 -5.25 -6.42 2.09
N GLU A 65 -5.07 -5.18 2.54
CA GLU A 65 -3.79 -4.73 3.10
C GLU A 65 -3.43 -5.50 4.38
N TYR A 66 -4.40 -5.71 5.28
CA TYR A 66 -4.21 -6.48 6.51
C TYR A 66 -3.81 -7.93 6.21
N GLU A 67 -4.53 -8.59 5.33
CA GLU A 67 -4.25 -9.95 4.91
C GLU A 67 -2.88 -10.07 4.23
N ASN A 68 -2.55 -9.18 3.30
CA ASN A 68 -1.26 -9.17 2.60
C ASN A 68 -0.09 -8.93 3.57
N ALA A 69 -0.24 -8.03 4.54
CA ALA A 69 0.79 -7.79 5.54
C ALA A 69 0.96 -8.99 6.46
N ALA A 70 -0.13 -9.61 6.94
CA ALA A 70 -0.06 -10.78 7.80
C ALA A 70 0.61 -12.00 7.11
N ARG A 71 0.37 -12.19 5.81
CA ARG A 71 1.07 -13.23 5.02
C ARG A 71 2.57 -12.99 4.93
N ARG A 72 2.99 -11.75 4.79
CA ARG A 72 4.43 -11.40 4.75
C ARG A 72 5.08 -11.48 6.12
N TRP A 73 4.38 -10.99 7.14
CA TRP A 73 4.87 -10.90 8.50
C TRP A 73 4.31 -12.03 9.34
N THR A 74 4.95 -13.20 9.29
CA THR A 74 4.62 -14.32 10.17
C THR A 74 4.85 -13.94 11.63
N THR A 75 4.23 -14.67 12.55
CA THR A 75 4.36 -14.43 14.00
C THR A 75 5.82 -14.36 14.45
N ASP A 76 6.68 -15.25 13.93
CA ASP A 76 8.11 -15.28 14.26
C ASP A 76 8.81 -13.99 13.78
N LYS A 77 8.49 -13.53 12.55
CA LYS A 77 9.06 -12.29 12.01
C LYS A 77 8.59 -11.04 12.75
N ARG A 78 7.39 -11.03 13.27
CA ARG A 78 6.90 -9.91 14.12
C ARG A 78 7.67 -9.83 15.44
N GLN A 79 8.06 -10.97 16.00
CA GLN A 79 8.85 -11.02 17.25
C GLN A 79 10.25 -10.44 17.08
N GLU A 80 10.82 -10.42 15.88
CA GLU A 80 12.10 -9.78 15.59
C GLU A 80 11.99 -8.24 15.65
N TYR A 81 10.79 -7.66 15.44
CA TYR A 81 10.54 -6.22 15.37
C TYR A 81 9.34 -5.78 16.22
N PRO A 82 9.32 -6.06 17.54
CA PRO A 82 8.12 -5.91 18.38
C PRO A 82 7.68 -4.46 18.60
N MET A 83 8.56 -3.49 18.37
CA MET A 83 8.29 -2.06 18.61
C MET A 83 7.84 -1.30 17.35
N MET A 84 7.75 -1.97 16.22
CA MET A 84 7.31 -1.34 14.97
C MET A 84 5.80 -1.19 14.94
N ASP A 85 5.34 -0.02 14.52
CA ASP A 85 3.93 0.22 14.27
C ASP A 85 3.47 -0.34 12.91
N TRP A 86 2.15 -0.40 12.69
CA TRP A 86 1.52 -0.92 11.48
C TRP A 86 2.12 -0.37 10.17
N SER A 87 2.52 0.88 10.18
CA SER A 87 3.01 1.53 8.97
C SER A 87 4.32 0.93 8.45
N PHE A 88 5.15 0.35 9.32
CA PHE A 88 6.36 -0.38 8.91
C PHE A 88 5.98 -1.73 8.31
N TYR A 89 5.13 -2.52 8.98
CA TYR A 89 4.66 -3.83 8.50
C TYR A 89 4.01 -3.74 7.11
N ARG A 90 3.27 -2.66 6.86
CA ARG A 90 2.66 -2.39 5.57
C ARG A 90 3.68 -2.12 4.46
N ASN A 91 4.77 -1.42 4.78
CA ASN A 91 5.70 -0.88 3.80
C ASN A 91 7.01 -1.68 3.65
N ALA A 92 7.31 -2.62 4.53
CA ALA A 92 8.51 -3.43 4.50
C ALA A 92 8.20 -4.90 4.19
N ASP A 93 9.18 -5.59 3.62
CA ASP A 93 9.18 -7.03 3.42
C ASP A 93 10.28 -7.66 4.29
N PRO A 94 9.94 -8.49 5.29
CA PRO A 94 10.92 -9.10 6.20
C PRO A 94 11.83 -10.14 5.53
N TYR A 95 11.57 -10.48 4.28
CA TYR A 95 12.36 -11.41 3.47
C TYR A 95 13.20 -10.71 2.40
N ASP A 96 13.02 -9.41 2.18
CA ASP A 96 13.89 -8.60 1.32
C ASP A 96 15.11 -8.13 2.13
N PRO A 97 16.35 -8.54 1.79
CA PRO A 97 17.56 -8.17 2.53
C PRO A 97 17.73 -6.65 2.68
N ARG A 98 17.33 -5.87 1.67
CA ARG A 98 17.41 -4.40 1.70
C ARG A 98 16.42 -3.83 2.72
N ASP A 99 15.20 -4.35 2.73
CA ASP A 99 14.19 -3.90 3.69
C ASP A 99 14.61 -4.26 5.12
N VAL A 100 15.17 -5.46 5.33
CA VAL A 100 15.72 -5.90 6.64
C VAL A 100 16.82 -4.95 7.12
N GLU A 101 17.75 -4.57 6.24
CA GLU A 101 18.80 -3.60 6.59
C GLU A 101 18.21 -2.25 7.01
N LEU A 102 17.24 -1.74 6.23
CA LEU A 102 16.56 -0.48 6.54
C LEU A 102 15.71 -0.56 7.82
N LEU A 103 15.10 -1.71 8.10
CA LEU A 103 14.35 -1.92 9.34
C LEU A 103 15.28 -1.89 10.56
N ASN A 104 16.43 -2.55 10.48
CA ASN A 104 17.44 -2.53 11.53
C ASN A 104 17.94 -1.09 11.79
N GLN A 105 18.25 -0.35 10.74
CA GLN A 105 18.61 1.07 10.87
C GLN A 105 17.48 1.90 11.47
N ALA A 106 16.23 1.65 11.05
CA ALA A 106 15.07 2.35 11.62
C ALA A 106 14.90 2.10 13.12
N VAL A 107 15.17 0.87 13.60
CA VAL A 107 15.17 0.54 15.04
C VAL A 107 16.30 1.25 15.76
N ASP A 108 17.53 1.14 15.24
CA ASP A 108 18.74 1.68 15.89
C ASP A 108 18.72 3.21 15.96
N GLU A 109 18.20 3.87 14.94
CA GLU A 109 18.18 5.33 14.81
C GLU A 109 16.84 5.97 15.21
N GLY A 110 15.84 5.16 15.54
CA GLY A 110 14.52 5.64 15.95
C GLY A 110 13.75 6.33 14.82
N TRP A 111 13.84 5.80 13.58
CA TRP A 111 13.15 6.39 12.44
C TRP A 111 11.63 6.27 12.58
N ASN A 112 10.93 7.29 12.10
CA ASN A 112 9.51 7.16 11.81
C ASN A 112 9.31 6.58 10.39
N VAL A 113 8.08 6.21 10.06
CA VAL A 113 7.75 5.59 8.76
C VAL A 113 8.03 6.51 7.57
N THR A 114 8.00 7.81 7.74
CA THR A 114 8.31 8.77 6.68
C THR A 114 9.79 8.69 6.32
N THR A 115 10.67 8.75 7.32
CA THR A 115 12.12 8.58 7.15
C THR A 115 12.45 7.22 6.54
N PHE A 116 11.83 6.14 7.02
CA PHE A 116 11.99 4.81 6.44
C PHE A 116 11.63 4.79 4.94
N LYS A 117 10.49 5.37 4.56
CA LYS A 117 10.07 5.45 3.15
C LYS A 117 11.03 6.27 2.29
N GLU A 118 11.60 7.35 2.83
CA GLU A 118 12.59 8.16 2.12
C GLU A 118 13.84 7.35 1.80
N HIS A 119 14.30 6.50 2.72
CA HIS A 119 15.44 5.61 2.51
C HIS A 119 15.10 4.42 1.62
N LYS A 120 13.91 3.84 1.78
CA LYS A 120 13.46 2.72 0.93
C LYS A 120 13.22 3.14 -0.51
N TYR A 121 12.67 4.34 -0.71
CA TYR A 121 12.32 4.89 -2.01
C TYR A 121 13.07 6.20 -2.29
N PRO A 122 14.42 6.21 -2.23
CA PRO A 122 15.20 7.43 -2.42
C PRO A 122 14.95 8.10 -3.77
N ALA A 123 14.37 7.39 -4.68
CA ALA A 123 14.12 7.79 -6.04
C ALA A 123 12.80 8.53 -6.29
N ILE A 124 12.06 8.91 -5.26
CA ILE A 124 10.97 9.90 -5.49
C ILE A 124 11.57 11.30 -5.76
N THR A 125 12.86 11.48 -5.54
CA THR A 125 13.65 12.57 -6.10
C THR A 125 14.13 12.30 -7.54
N GLN A 126 13.74 11.20 -8.17
CA GLN A 126 14.06 11.00 -9.58
C GLN A 126 13.39 12.10 -10.40
N PRO A 127 14.16 12.79 -11.22
CA PRO A 127 13.65 13.90 -12.06
C PRO A 127 12.40 13.50 -12.84
N TYR A 128 12.33 12.26 -13.33
CA TYR A 128 11.18 11.69 -13.99
C TYR A 128 9.90 11.71 -13.14
N ALA A 129 9.97 11.32 -11.86
CA ALA A 129 8.81 11.29 -10.96
C ALA A 129 8.34 12.69 -10.59
N LEU A 130 9.27 13.65 -10.41
CA LEU A 130 8.97 15.06 -10.17
C LEU A 130 8.27 15.69 -11.36
N VAL A 131 8.76 15.45 -12.58
CA VAL A 131 8.12 15.92 -13.81
C VAL A 131 6.72 15.33 -13.96
N GLY A 132 6.53 14.03 -13.64
CA GLY A 132 5.21 13.39 -13.63
C GLY A 132 4.21 14.03 -12.67
N LYS A 133 4.65 14.38 -11.45
CA LYS A 133 3.81 15.09 -10.48
C LYS A 133 3.46 16.50 -10.96
N ALA A 134 4.42 17.26 -11.52
CA ALA A 134 4.20 18.59 -12.05
C ALA A 134 3.15 18.56 -13.18
N LEU A 135 3.28 17.62 -14.13
CA LEU A 135 2.28 17.42 -15.19
C LEU A 135 0.89 17.13 -14.62
N GLY A 136 0.79 16.24 -13.62
CA GLY A 136 -0.49 15.90 -12.97
C GLY A 136 -1.19 17.11 -12.31
N VAL A 137 -0.43 18.10 -11.87
CA VAL A 137 -0.98 19.38 -11.37
C VAL A 137 -1.39 20.29 -12.52
N LEU A 138 -0.54 20.43 -13.52
CA LEU A 138 -0.78 21.34 -14.66
C LEU A 138 -2.00 20.95 -15.48
N TYR A 139 -2.25 19.64 -15.68
CA TYR A 139 -3.44 19.15 -16.39
C TYR A 139 -4.77 19.42 -15.67
N LYS A 140 -4.73 19.76 -14.39
CA LYS A 140 -5.92 20.12 -13.61
C LYS A 140 -6.23 21.62 -13.64
N VAL A 141 -5.34 22.42 -14.26
CA VAL A 141 -5.52 23.88 -14.33
C VAL A 141 -6.47 24.21 -15.47
N GLU A 142 -7.63 24.76 -15.13
CA GLU A 142 -8.58 25.30 -16.08
C GLU A 142 -8.25 26.76 -16.39
N ILE A 143 -7.95 27.08 -17.68
CA ILE A 143 -7.63 28.40 -18.13
C ILE A 143 -8.64 28.79 -19.22
N GLN A 144 -9.32 29.91 -19.04
CA GLN A 144 -10.28 30.48 -20.00
C GLN A 144 -9.64 31.34 -21.07
N ASP A 145 -8.50 31.97 -20.75
CA ASP A 145 -7.75 32.77 -21.71
C ASP A 145 -7.01 31.87 -22.72
N ALA A 146 -7.31 32.06 -24.00
CA ALA A 146 -6.77 31.21 -25.07
C ALA A 146 -5.24 31.28 -25.20
N ARG A 147 -4.62 32.44 -24.96
CA ARG A 147 -3.17 32.63 -25.04
C ARG A 147 -2.46 31.95 -23.88
N LEU A 148 -3.04 32.05 -22.66
CA LEU A 148 -2.50 31.42 -21.48
C LEU A 148 -2.66 29.88 -21.58
N LYS A 149 -3.77 29.42 -22.17
CA LYS A 149 -4.00 27.99 -22.44
C LYS A 149 -2.96 27.42 -23.40
N GLU A 150 -2.70 28.10 -24.52
CA GLU A 150 -1.66 27.72 -25.48
C GLU A 150 -0.27 27.66 -24.82
N ASN A 151 0.06 28.62 -23.96
CA ASN A 151 1.32 28.58 -23.21
C ASN A 151 1.38 27.38 -22.25
N LEU A 152 0.29 27.05 -21.55
CA LEU A 152 0.22 25.89 -20.67
C LEU A 152 0.42 24.60 -21.45
N ASP A 153 -0.26 24.43 -22.59
CA ASP A 153 -0.16 23.26 -23.47
C ASP A 153 1.29 23.08 -23.97
N ASN A 154 1.96 24.18 -24.33
CA ASN A 154 3.37 24.15 -24.71
C ASN A 154 4.29 23.72 -23.56
N ILE A 155 4.03 24.18 -22.32
CA ILE A 155 4.77 23.77 -21.13
C ILE A 155 4.56 22.28 -20.86
N CYS A 156 3.32 21.81 -20.90
CA CYS A 156 3.00 20.40 -20.71
C CYS A 156 3.71 19.51 -21.74
N THR A 157 3.68 19.88 -23.02
CA THR A 157 4.38 19.14 -24.09
C THR A 157 5.89 19.07 -23.84
N ARG A 158 6.51 20.17 -23.43
CA ARG A 158 7.97 20.19 -23.11
C ARG A 158 8.29 19.32 -21.89
N LEU A 159 7.44 19.31 -20.87
CA LEU A 159 7.60 18.47 -19.70
C LEU A 159 7.39 16.97 -20.02
N GLU A 160 6.48 16.63 -20.92
CA GLU A 160 6.32 15.25 -21.40
C GLU A 160 7.54 14.74 -22.13
N ASN A 161 8.10 15.55 -23.03
CA ASN A 161 9.33 15.22 -23.73
C ASN A 161 10.50 15.04 -22.75
N LEU A 162 10.62 15.93 -21.75
CA LEU A 162 11.63 15.79 -20.70
C LEU A 162 11.43 14.50 -19.89
N LYS A 163 10.18 14.20 -19.52
CA LYS A 163 9.83 12.98 -18.80
C LYS A 163 10.24 11.73 -19.57
N HIS A 164 10.02 11.71 -20.89
CA HIS A 164 10.41 10.59 -21.77
C HIS A 164 11.94 10.43 -21.78
N SER A 165 12.66 11.52 -22.01
CA SER A 165 14.14 11.49 -22.02
C SER A 165 14.74 11.04 -20.67
N LEU A 166 14.17 11.47 -19.55
CA LEU A 166 14.61 11.06 -18.22
C LEU A 166 14.38 9.56 -17.99
N ARG A 167 13.25 9.03 -18.48
CA ARG A 167 12.97 7.59 -18.38
C ARG A 167 13.98 6.73 -19.14
N GLU A 168 14.44 7.17 -20.30
CA GLU A 168 15.46 6.48 -21.09
C GLU A 168 16.81 6.45 -20.38
N ILE A 169 17.13 7.53 -19.64
CA ILE A 169 18.38 7.62 -18.85
C ILE A 169 18.32 6.73 -17.60
N GLU A 170 17.15 6.70 -16.92
CA GLU A 170 16.96 5.95 -15.67
C GLU A 170 16.77 4.44 -15.88
N SER A 171 16.41 4.01 -17.10
CA SER A 171 16.26 2.61 -17.49
C SER A 171 17.12 2.30 -18.71
N PRO A 172 18.45 2.26 -18.57
CA PRO A 172 19.30 1.83 -19.66
C PRO A 172 18.94 0.40 -20.04
N SER A 173 18.57 0.19 -21.30
CA SER A 173 18.32 -1.14 -21.86
C SER A 173 19.63 -1.94 -21.78
N PHE A 174 19.66 -3.00 -20.95
CA PHE A 174 20.68 -4.03 -20.98
C PHE A 174 20.28 -5.13 -21.96
#